data_c72560dfce6686e6da82f545585b3c35
#
_entry.id   c72560dfce6686e6da82f545585b3c35
#
_cell.length_a   1.000
_cell.length_b   1.000
_cell.length_c   1.000
_cell.angle_alpha   90.00
_cell.angle_beta   90.00
_cell.angle_gamma   90.00
#
_symmetry.space_group_name_H-M   'P 1'
#
loop_
_entity.id
_entity.type
_entity.pdbx_description
1 polymer ?
#
loop_
_entity_poly.entity_id
_entity_poly.type
_entity_poly.pdbx_seq_one_letter_code
_entity_poly.pdbx_strand_id
1 'polypeptide(L)'
;MLVLDSGAVTRLSERSGRAAALITAFRAAGLWPPVVPSMVLVECLTGEGSRDAAQHRFLRTCDVAETVPFPLAGRAAWLRTKAREGSAADALVTAAAEPGGTVLTGDPADLQALAAYASSVTIETI
;
A
#
# COMPACT_ATOMS: atom_id res chain seq x y z
N MET A 1 7.05 -1.71 9.35
CA MET A 1 6.08 -2.32 8.41
C MET A 1 6.05 -1.49 7.14
N LEU A 2 6.06 -2.14 6.01
CA LEU A 2 5.88 -1.51 4.69
C LEU A 2 4.50 -1.88 4.16
N VAL A 3 3.72 -0.89 3.74
CA VAL A 3 2.40 -1.08 3.13
C VAL A 3 2.44 -0.52 1.72
N LEU A 4 1.87 -1.24 0.76
CA LEU A 4 1.84 -0.83 -0.64
C LEU A 4 0.44 -0.37 -1.04
N ASP A 5 0.37 0.75 -1.77
CA ASP A 5 -0.82 1.15 -2.49
C ASP A 5 -0.89 0.50 -3.89
N SER A 6 -1.92 0.80 -4.65
CA SER A 6 -2.13 0.23 -5.98
C SER A 6 -1.02 0.62 -6.97
N GLY A 7 -0.56 1.87 -6.92
CA GLY A 7 0.52 2.35 -7.78
C GLY A 7 1.84 1.65 -7.47
N ALA A 8 2.15 1.42 -6.21
CA ALA A 8 3.35 0.68 -5.80
C ALA A 8 3.28 -0.78 -6.26
N VAL A 9 2.15 -1.46 -6.07
CA VAL A 9 1.97 -2.83 -6.56
C VAL A 9 2.20 -2.91 -8.07
N THR A 10 1.59 -2.01 -8.83
CA THR A 10 1.74 -1.97 -10.29
C THR A 10 3.20 -1.80 -10.69
N ARG A 11 3.88 -0.81 -10.13
CA ARG A 11 5.28 -0.52 -10.50
C ARG A 11 6.27 -1.59 -10.07
N LEU A 12 6.10 -2.16 -8.88
CA LEU A 12 6.99 -3.23 -8.41
C LEU A 12 6.78 -4.54 -9.18
N SER A 13 5.58 -4.78 -9.70
CA SER A 13 5.28 -5.97 -10.51
C SER A 13 5.84 -5.91 -11.93
N GLU A 14 6.24 -4.73 -12.41
CA GLU A 14 6.80 -4.54 -13.77
C GLU A 14 8.21 -5.11 -13.98
N ARG A 15 8.89 -5.53 -12.92
CA ARG A 15 10.24 -6.13 -12.97
C ARG A 15 11.32 -5.23 -13.60
N SER A 16 11.19 -3.93 -13.48
CA SER A 16 12.24 -3.00 -13.90
C SER A 16 13.47 -3.12 -13.00
N GLY A 17 14.61 -2.60 -13.47
CA GLY A 17 15.82 -2.52 -12.64
C GLY A 17 15.61 -1.68 -11.38
N ARG A 18 14.81 -0.62 -11.48
CA ARG A 18 14.43 0.21 -10.33
C ARG A 18 13.57 -0.57 -9.31
N ALA A 19 12.60 -1.34 -9.79
CA ALA A 19 11.79 -2.19 -8.92
C ALA A 19 12.65 -3.22 -8.19
N ALA A 20 13.55 -3.89 -8.90
CA ALA A 20 14.47 -4.87 -8.30
C ALA A 20 15.36 -4.24 -7.23
N ALA A 21 15.89 -3.04 -7.48
CA ALA A 21 16.72 -2.31 -6.52
C ALA A 21 15.93 -1.93 -5.26
N LEU A 22 14.70 -1.45 -5.41
CA LEU A 22 13.83 -1.12 -4.27
C LEU A 22 13.49 -2.34 -3.44
N ILE A 23 13.12 -3.45 -4.07
CA ILE A 23 12.81 -4.71 -3.38
C ILE A 23 14.03 -5.18 -2.59
N THR A 24 15.23 -5.14 -3.19
CA THR A 24 16.47 -5.50 -2.51
C THR A 24 16.72 -4.60 -1.29
N ALA A 25 16.53 -3.29 -1.44
CA ALA A 25 16.71 -2.35 -0.34
C ALA A 25 15.72 -2.58 0.80
N PHE A 26 14.44 -2.81 0.51
CA PHE A 26 13.43 -3.10 1.52
C PHE A 26 13.69 -4.44 2.24
N ARG A 27 14.14 -5.45 1.51
CA ARG A 27 14.56 -6.73 2.12
C ARG A 27 15.73 -6.54 3.07
N ALA A 28 16.75 -5.79 2.66
CA ALA A 28 17.91 -5.49 3.50
C ALA A 28 17.52 -4.71 4.76
N ALA A 29 16.50 -3.85 4.68
CA ALA A 29 15.97 -3.10 5.81
C ALA A 29 15.03 -3.92 6.73
N GLY A 30 14.77 -5.18 6.41
CA GLY A 30 13.86 -6.04 7.19
C GLY A 30 12.38 -5.70 7.01
N LEU A 31 12.01 -5.04 5.92
CA LEU A 31 10.65 -4.57 5.63
C LEU A 31 9.89 -5.50 4.68
N TRP A 32 10.46 -6.63 4.33
CA TRP A 32 9.84 -7.60 3.44
C TRP A 32 9.35 -8.83 4.22
N PRO A 33 8.16 -9.39 3.96
CA PRO A 33 7.20 -9.01 2.92
C PRO A 33 6.40 -7.76 3.26
N PRO A 34 6.04 -6.94 2.24
CA PRO A 34 5.17 -5.81 2.45
C PRO A 34 3.71 -6.25 2.61
N VAL A 35 2.94 -5.46 3.33
CA VAL A 35 1.49 -5.66 3.47
C VAL A 35 0.76 -5.00 2.31
N VAL A 36 -0.19 -5.72 1.72
CA VAL A 36 -1.08 -5.20 0.68
C VAL A 36 -2.51 -5.41 1.15
N PRO A 37 -3.24 -4.36 1.55
CA PRO A 37 -4.66 -4.48 1.86
C PRO A 37 -5.45 -4.94 0.64
N SER A 38 -6.39 -5.87 0.82
CA SER A 38 -7.13 -6.47 -0.31
C SER A 38 -7.90 -5.43 -1.15
N MET A 39 -8.36 -4.33 -0.54
CA MET A 39 -9.03 -3.25 -1.27
C MET A 39 -8.13 -2.62 -2.34
N VAL A 40 -6.82 -2.59 -2.13
CA VAL A 40 -5.84 -2.11 -3.13
C VAL A 40 -5.90 -2.94 -4.40
N LEU A 41 -6.22 -4.22 -4.30
CA LEU A 41 -6.29 -5.13 -5.45
C LEU A 41 -7.39 -4.76 -6.43
N VAL A 42 -8.46 -4.13 -5.95
CA VAL A 42 -9.56 -3.65 -6.81
C VAL A 42 -9.05 -2.58 -7.79
N GLU A 43 -8.04 -1.83 -7.40
CA GLU A 43 -7.47 -0.76 -8.22
C GLU A 43 -6.33 -1.23 -9.13
N CYS A 44 -5.60 -2.28 -8.77
CA CYS A 44 -4.43 -2.72 -9.53
C CYS A 44 -4.64 -4.01 -10.33
N LEU A 45 -5.74 -4.72 -10.14
CA LEU A 45 -6.10 -5.90 -10.92
C LEU A 45 -7.25 -5.59 -11.89
N THR A 46 -7.30 -6.33 -13.00
CA THR A 46 -8.41 -6.24 -13.97
C THR A 46 -9.47 -7.33 -13.73
N GLY A 47 -9.15 -8.36 -12.98
CA GLY A 47 -9.96 -9.55 -12.82
C GLY A 47 -9.79 -10.59 -13.93
N GLU A 48 -8.93 -10.31 -14.92
CA GLU A 48 -8.60 -11.21 -16.02
C GLU A 48 -7.21 -11.81 -15.78
N GLY A 49 -7.14 -13.13 -15.52
CA GLY A 49 -5.93 -13.78 -15.07
C GLY A 49 -4.71 -13.60 -15.98
N SER A 50 -4.89 -13.60 -17.31
CA SER A 50 -3.79 -13.39 -18.24
C SER A 50 -3.22 -11.96 -18.21
N ARG A 51 -4.08 -10.97 -18.01
CA ARG A 51 -3.66 -9.57 -17.90
C ARG A 51 -3.03 -9.25 -16.56
N ASP A 52 -3.43 -9.97 -15.51
CA ASP A 52 -2.98 -9.77 -14.14
C ASP A 52 -1.80 -10.68 -13.74
N ALA A 53 -1.22 -11.42 -14.68
CA ALA A 53 -0.20 -12.42 -14.38
C ALA A 53 1.02 -11.86 -13.66
N ALA A 54 1.49 -10.67 -14.07
CA ALA A 54 2.64 -10.01 -13.43
C ALA A 54 2.31 -9.59 -11.99
N GLN A 55 1.14 -9.02 -11.77
CA GLN A 55 0.66 -8.61 -10.45
C GLN A 55 0.49 -9.82 -9.53
N HIS A 56 -0.13 -10.89 -10.00
CA HIS A 56 -0.28 -12.12 -9.21
C HIS A 56 1.05 -12.74 -8.83
N ARG A 57 2.02 -12.73 -9.73
CA ARG A 57 3.37 -13.21 -9.44
C ARG A 57 4.04 -12.39 -8.33
N PHE A 58 3.93 -11.08 -8.42
CA PHE A 58 4.47 -10.18 -7.40
C PHE A 58 3.75 -10.34 -6.06
N LEU A 59 2.41 -10.38 -6.06
CA LEU A 59 1.60 -10.50 -4.85
C LEU A 59 1.87 -11.78 -4.04
N ARG A 60 2.34 -12.85 -4.68
CA ARG A 60 2.78 -14.06 -3.96
C ARG A 60 4.00 -13.82 -3.05
N THR A 61 4.73 -12.75 -3.27
CA THR A 61 5.85 -12.35 -2.40
C THR A 61 5.44 -11.39 -1.30
N CYS A 62 4.18 -10.97 -1.28
CA CYS A 62 3.62 -10.02 -0.34
C CYS A 62 2.75 -10.71 0.72
N ASP A 63 2.49 -9.99 1.80
CA ASP A 63 1.49 -10.35 2.79
C ASP A 63 0.18 -9.63 2.43
N VAL A 64 -0.71 -10.33 1.75
CA VAL A 64 -2.02 -9.78 1.36
C VAL A 64 -2.98 -9.89 2.55
N ALA A 65 -3.40 -8.74 3.08
CA ALA A 65 -4.40 -8.67 4.15
C ALA A 65 -5.80 -8.84 3.52
N GLU A 66 -6.34 -10.06 3.59
CA GLU A 66 -7.59 -10.44 2.92
C GLU A 66 -8.84 -9.89 3.59
N THR A 67 -8.74 -9.47 4.84
CA THR A 67 -9.87 -8.94 5.62
C THR A 67 -9.60 -7.53 6.08
N VAL A 68 -10.68 -6.77 6.28
CA VAL A 68 -10.64 -5.44 6.90
C VAL A 68 -11.34 -5.54 8.25
N PRO A 69 -10.62 -5.65 9.37
CA PRO A 69 -11.23 -5.69 10.69
C PRO A 69 -12.03 -4.42 10.97
N PHE A 70 -13.12 -4.55 11.74
CA PHE A 70 -13.98 -3.43 12.09
C PHE A 70 -13.21 -2.24 12.70
N PRO A 71 -12.27 -2.43 13.65
CA PRO A 71 -11.50 -1.32 14.21
C PRO A 71 -10.63 -0.60 13.17
N LEU A 72 -10.05 -1.35 12.24
CA LEU A 72 -9.23 -0.77 11.17
C LEU A 72 -10.09 0.07 10.22
N ALA A 73 -11.27 -0.41 9.84
CA ALA A 73 -12.22 0.34 9.03
C ALA A 73 -12.63 1.65 9.71
N GLY A 74 -12.93 1.60 11.01
CA GLY A 74 -13.26 2.79 11.80
C GLY A 74 -12.11 3.80 11.85
N ARG A 75 -10.87 3.35 12.02
CA ARG A 75 -9.69 4.23 12.02
C ARG A 75 -9.47 4.87 10.66
N ALA A 76 -9.59 4.11 9.58
CA ALA A 76 -9.50 4.63 8.21
C ALA A 76 -10.57 5.70 7.94
N ALA A 77 -11.81 5.45 8.37
CA ALA A 77 -12.89 6.42 8.26
C ALA A 77 -12.59 7.72 9.00
N TRP A 78 -12.03 7.63 10.20
CA TRP A 78 -11.64 8.79 11.00
C TRP A 78 -10.55 9.61 10.29
N LEU A 79 -9.49 8.95 9.76
CA LEU A 79 -8.42 9.62 9.03
C LEU A 79 -8.97 10.35 7.80
N ARG A 80 -9.83 9.70 7.04
CA ARG A 80 -10.45 10.29 5.85
C ARG A 80 -11.31 11.50 6.18
N THR A 81 -12.08 11.43 7.25
CA THR A 81 -12.90 12.53 7.73
C THR A 81 -12.06 13.75 8.13
N LYS A 82 -10.96 13.51 8.83
CA LYS A 82 -10.05 14.59 9.27
C LYS A 82 -9.28 15.20 8.11
N ALA A 83 -8.73 14.40 7.24
CA ALA A 83 -7.92 14.85 6.12
C ALA A 83 -8.76 15.54 5.03
N ARG A 84 -10.03 15.14 4.88
CA ARG A 84 -10.93 15.59 3.79
C ARG A 84 -10.36 15.32 2.39
N GLU A 85 -9.46 14.38 2.30
CA GLU A 85 -8.73 13.99 1.11
C GLU A 85 -8.60 12.46 1.07
N GLY A 86 -8.35 11.93 -0.12
CA GLY A 86 -8.07 10.52 -0.29
C GLY A 86 -9.32 9.65 -0.46
N SER A 87 -9.10 8.52 -1.11
CA SER A 87 -10.11 7.48 -1.28
C SER A 87 -10.23 6.61 -0.03
N ALA A 88 -11.23 5.74 0.00
CA ALA A 88 -11.35 4.73 1.04
C ALA A 88 -10.13 3.79 1.06
N ALA A 89 -9.58 3.45 -0.11
CA ALA A 89 -8.38 2.64 -0.22
C ALA A 89 -7.15 3.36 0.35
N ASP A 90 -6.97 4.66 0.05
CA ASP A 90 -5.87 5.46 0.59
C ASP A 90 -5.93 5.53 2.12
N ALA A 91 -7.12 5.77 2.67
CA ALA A 91 -7.32 5.82 4.11
C ALA A 91 -7.02 4.47 4.78
N LEU A 92 -7.41 3.36 4.15
CA LEU A 92 -7.15 2.02 4.65
C LEU A 92 -5.66 1.69 4.64
N VAL A 93 -4.95 2.04 3.56
CA VAL A 93 -3.50 1.87 3.42
C VAL A 93 -2.76 2.64 4.52
N THR A 94 -3.16 3.89 4.74
CA THR A 94 -2.56 4.73 5.78
C THR A 94 -2.82 4.17 7.18
N ALA A 95 -4.05 3.78 7.48
CA ALA A 95 -4.40 3.19 8.77
C ALA A 95 -3.67 1.86 9.01
N ALA A 96 -3.50 1.04 7.98
CA ALA A 96 -2.77 -0.23 8.07
C ALA A 96 -1.28 -0.03 8.40
N ALA A 97 -0.71 1.11 8.03
CA ALA A 97 0.69 1.43 8.34
C ALA A 97 0.91 1.95 9.76
N GLU A 98 -0.15 2.31 10.49
CA GLU A 98 -0.04 2.77 11.87
C GLU A 98 0.32 1.62 12.83
N PRO A 99 1.07 1.89 13.91
CA PRO A 99 1.90 3.08 14.12
C PRO A 99 3.28 2.92 13.47
N GLY A 100 3.85 4.01 12.99
CA GLY A 100 5.28 4.06 12.62
C GLY A 100 5.68 3.35 11.34
N GLY A 101 4.73 2.85 10.55
CA GLY A 101 5.01 2.19 9.28
C GLY A 101 5.24 3.15 8.12
N THR A 102 5.60 2.58 6.99
CA THR A 102 5.85 3.30 5.74
C THR A 102 4.85 2.86 4.68
N VAL A 103 4.27 3.81 3.96
CA VAL A 103 3.47 3.57 2.77
C VAL A 103 4.30 3.90 1.54
N LEU A 104 4.41 2.97 0.60
CA LEU A 104 5.02 3.20 -0.71
C LEU A 104 3.91 3.47 -1.72
N THR A 105 4.03 4.55 -2.48
CA THR A 105 3.00 5.04 -3.40
C THR A 105 3.57 5.59 -4.70
N GLY A 106 2.75 5.55 -5.75
CA GLY A 106 3.02 6.26 -7.00
C GLY A 106 2.46 7.69 -7.01
N ASP A 107 1.53 8.02 -6.09
CA ASP A 107 0.90 9.34 -6.00
C ASP A 107 0.76 9.76 -4.52
N PRO A 108 1.70 10.57 -4.02
CA PRO A 108 1.79 10.84 -2.59
C PRO A 108 0.82 11.87 -2.03
N ALA A 109 0.16 12.68 -2.87
CA ALA A 109 -0.55 13.87 -2.39
C ALA A 109 -1.63 13.56 -1.34
N ASP A 110 -2.59 12.69 -1.68
CA ASP A 110 -3.69 12.33 -0.76
C ASP A 110 -3.18 11.54 0.45
N LEU A 111 -2.20 10.69 0.25
CA LEU A 111 -1.60 9.91 1.34
C LEU A 111 -0.85 10.78 2.34
N GLN A 112 -0.17 11.83 1.88
CA GLN A 112 0.47 12.80 2.78
C GLN A 112 -0.56 13.57 3.62
N ALA A 113 -1.70 13.93 3.03
CA ALA A 113 -2.78 14.57 3.77
C ALA A 113 -3.34 13.66 4.87
N LEU A 114 -3.54 12.38 4.57
CA LEU A 114 -3.98 11.37 5.53
C LEU A 114 -2.93 11.11 6.62
N ALA A 115 -1.67 10.99 6.23
CA ALA A 115 -0.56 10.73 7.14
C ALA A 115 -0.35 11.85 8.17
N ALA A 116 -0.75 13.08 7.84
CA ALA A 116 -0.69 14.21 8.78
C ALA A 116 -1.53 13.99 10.05
N TYR A 117 -2.57 13.15 9.97
CA TYR A 117 -3.43 12.79 11.10
C TYR A 117 -3.13 11.40 11.66
N ALA A 118 -2.25 10.65 11.03
CA ALA A 118 -1.91 9.28 11.42
C ALA A 118 -0.79 9.25 12.47
N SER A 119 -0.64 8.10 13.13
CA SER A 119 0.38 7.87 14.15
C SER A 119 1.71 7.51 13.51
N SER A 120 2.52 8.54 13.18
CA SER A 120 3.91 8.40 12.69
C SER A 120 4.05 7.58 11.40
N VAL A 121 3.14 7.76 10.46
CA VAL A 121 3.22 7.09 9.15
C VAL A 121 4.09 7.91 8.20
N THR A 122 5.04 7.25 7.56
CA THR A 122 5.91 7.83 6.53
C THR A 122 5.38 7.51 5.15
N ILE A 123 5.38 8.49 4.25
CA ILE A 123 5.00 8.28 2.85
C ILE A 123 6.26 8.35 1.98
N GLU A 124 6.53 7.27 1.26
CA GLU A 124 7.62 7.20 0.29
C GLU A 124 7.06 7.08 -1.13
N THR A 125 7.68 7.78 -2.06
CA THR A 125 7.27 7.79 -3.47
C THR A 125 8.16 6.88 -4.29
N ILE A 126 7.52 6.04 -5.09
CA ILE A 126 8.22 5.19 -6.05
C ILE A 126 8.34 5.87 -7.41
#